data_eb9c2a372dae8bee0a04f3856887de05
#
_entry.id   eb9c2a372dae8bee0a04f3856887de05
#
_cell.length_a   1.000
_cell.length_b   1.000
_cell.length_c   1.000
_cell.angle_alpha   90.00
_cell.angle_beta   90.00
_cell.angle_gamma   90.00
#
_symmetry.space_group_name_H-M   'P 1'
#
loop_
_entity.id
_entity.type
_entity.pdbx_description
1 polymer ?
#
loop_
_entity_poly.entity_id
_entity_poly.type
_entity_poly.pdbx_seq_one_letter_code
_entity_poly.pdbx_strand_id
1 'polypeptide(L)'
;MKIALPKPFTFEGGKRAVLLLHGFTGNSSDVRMLGRFLEKKGYTCHAPHYKGHGVPPEELVHTGPEDWWQDVLTGYNFLKNKGHEEIAVAGLSLGGVFSLKLGYTVPIKGIVPMCAPMHIKSEKIMYEGVLEYAREFKKREGKSEEQIELEMNEFKKTPMNTLKTLQELIADVRDNVDMIYAPTFVVQARHDKMINTESANIIYNSIESEIKQIKWYEESSHVITLDKEKEQLHKDVYDFLEKLDWHD
;
A
#
# COMPACT_ATOMS: atom_id res chain seq x y z
N MET A 1 -0.65 20.34 -20.04
CA MET A 1 -1.81 20.07 -19.15
C MET A 1 -1.29 20.09 -17.72
N LYS A 2 -1.92 20.78 -16.76
CA LYS A 2 -1.41 20.73 -15.36
C LYS A 2 -1.72 19.35 -14.79
N ILE A 3 -0.70 18.64 -14.32
CA ILE A 3 -0.87 17.38 -13.60
C ILE A 3 -1.58 17.71 -12.28
N ALA A 4 -2.74 17.10 -12.04
CA ALA A 4 -3.36 17.16 -10.72
C ALA A 4 -2.54 16.26 -9.77
N LEU A 5 -1.80 16.86 -8.85
CA LEU A 5 -1.06 16.10 -7.86
C LEU A 5 -2.02 15.32 -6.96
N PRO A 6 -1.76 14.05 -6.67
CA PRO A 6 -2.55 13.27 -5.76
C PRO A 6 -2.49 13.88 -4.35
N LYS A 7 -3.57 13.68 -3.59
CA LYS A 7 -3.72 14.23 -2.23
C LYS A 7 -4.29 13.14 -1.32
N PRO A 8 -4.04 13.23 -0.01
CA PRO A 8 -4.78 12.39 0.92
C PRO A 8 -6.28 12.60 0.73
N PHE A 9 -7.07 11.59 1.04
CA PHE A 9 -8.52 11.72 1.03
C PHE A 9 -9.15 11.11 2.29
N THR A 10 -10.32 11.61 2.65
CA THR A 10 -11.19 11.02 3.65
C THR A 10 -12.59 10.89 3.05
N PHE A 11 -13.19 9.71 3.21
CA PHE A 11 -14.60 9.45 2.93
C PHE A 11 -15.28 9.12 4.23
N GLU A 12 -16.20 9.97 4.64
CA GLU A 12 -16.89 9.81 5.91
C GLU A 12 -18.13 8.94 5.74
N GLY A 13 -18.17 7.79 6.40
CA GLY A 13 -19.27 6.83 6.38
C GLY A 13 -19.89 6.65 7.76
N GLY A 14 -19.20 6.01 8.70
CA GLY A 14 -19.71 5.72 10.03
C GLY A 14 -18.62 5.70 11.10
N LYS A 15 -18.91 5.08 12.26
CA LYS A 15 -17.95 4.99 13.37
C LYS A 15 -16.78 4.06 13.06
N ARG A 16 -17.01 2.96 12.33
CA ARG A 16 -15.98 2.01 11.94
C ARG A 16 -15.06 2.65 10.91
N ALA A 17 -13.75 2.55 11.12
CA ALA A 17 -12.78 3.22 10.25
C ALA A 17 -11.79 2.25 9.59
N VAL A 18 -11.40 2.60 8.37
CA VAL A 18 -10.38 1.85 7.61
C VAL A 18 -9.31 2.83 7.11
N LEU A 19 -8.07 2.56 7.51
CA LEU A 19 -6.89 3.23 6.95
C LEU A 19 -6.49 2.50 5.67
N LEU A 20 -6.38 3.25 4.56
CA LEU A 20 -6.06 2.72 3.24
C LEU A 20 -4.67 3.17 2.81
N LEU A 21 -3.78 2.21 2.51
CA LEU A 21 -2.37 2.46 2.27
C LEU A 21 -1.97 2.08 0.84
N HIS A 22 -1.38 3.01 0.10
CA HIS A 22 -0.95 2.79 -1.28
C HIS A 22 0.45 2.17 -1.40
N GLY A 23 0.83 1.74 -2.60
CA GLY A 23 2.11 1.11 -2.91
C GLY A 23 3.25 2.10 -3.15
N PHE A 24 4.49 1.58 -3.23
CA PHE A 24 5.67 2.29 -3.68
C PHE A 24 5.52 2.70 -5.14
N THR A 25 5.95 3.89 -5.51
CA THR A 25 5.71 4.56 -6.81
C THR A 25 4.24 4.81 -7.16
N GLY A 26 3.30 4.32 -6.32
CA GLY A 26 1.88 4.60 -6.43
C GLY A 26 1.45 5.90 -5.74
N ASN A 27 0.17 6.03 -5.48
CA ASN A 27 -0.39 7.16 -4.74
C ASN A 27 -1.78 6.81 -4.17
N SER A 28 -2.37 7.73 -3.40
CA SER A 28 -3.67 7.53 -2.75
C SER A 28 -4.82 7.14 -3.72
N SER A 29 -4.70 7.42 -5.03
CA SER A 29 -5.71 7.04 -6.02
C SER A 29 -5.81 5.53 -6.20
N ASP A 30 -4.74 4.77 -5.92
CA ASP A 30 -4.69 3.32 -6.11
C ASP A 30 -5.65 2.58 -5.18
N VAL A 31 -5.96 3.16 -4.03
CA VAL A 31 -6.89 2.61 -3.03
C VAL A 31 -8.23 3.37 -2.97
N ARG A 32 -8.42 4.36 -3.83
CA ARG A 32 -9.58 5.26 -3.79
C ARG A 32 -10.89 4.55 -4.12
N MET A 33 -10.87 3.61 -5.06
CA MET A 33 -12.08 2.87 -5.45
C MET A 33 -12.56 1.96 -4.30
N LEU A 34 -11.63 1.28 -3.63
CA LEU A 34 -11.93 0.50 -2.42
C LEU A 34 -12.51 1.42 -1.33
N GLY A 35 -11.90 2.58 -1.10
CA GLY A 35 -12.40 3.54 -0.11
C GLY A 35 -13.83 4.01 -0.41
N ARG A 36 -14.15 4.31 -1.66
CA ARG A 36 -15.52 4.68 -2.08
C ARG A 36 -16.52 3.53 -1.94
N PHE A 37 -16.09 2.31 -2.18
CA PHE A 37 -16.94 1.14 -1.98
C PHE A 37 -17.26 0.95 -0.49
N LEU A 38 -16.26 1.02 0.38
CA LEU A 38 -16.41 0.87 1.83
C LEU A 38 -17.20 2.04 2.46
N GLU A 39 -17.03 3.27 1.98
CA GLU A 39 -17.85 4.43 2.40
C GLU A 39 -19.34 4.16 2.19
N LYS A 40 -19.72 3.63 1.02
CA LYS A 40 -21.12 3.27 0.72
C LYS A 40 -21.65 2.14 1.60
N LYS A 41 -20.75 1.42 2.27
CA LYS A 41 -21.05 0.36 3.23
C LYS A 41 -21.03 0.84 4.68
N GLY A 42 -20.87 2.14 4.92
CA GLY A 42 -20.91 2.75 6.24
C GLY A 42 -19.56 2.86 6.94
N TYR A 43 -18.44 2.65 6.25
CA TYR A 43 -17.10 2.81 6.82
C TYR A 43 -16.53 4.20 6.54
N THR A 44 -15.93 4.82 7.53
CA THR A 44 -15.06 5.97 7.30
C THR A 44 -13.71 5.48 6.78
N CYS A 45 -13.28 5.99 5.64
CA CYS A 45 -12.03 5.60 4.99
C CYS A 45 -11.08 6.79 4.88
N HIS A 46 -9.84 6.61 5.33
CA HIS A 46 -8.78 7.61 5.15
C HIS A 46 -7.58 7.00 4.44
N ALA A 47 -7.06 7.69 3.44
CA ALA A 47 -5.81 7.34 2.79
C ALA A 47 -4.82 8.51 2.91
N PRO A 48 -3.73 8.36 3.65
CA PRO A 48 -2.64 9.33 3.62
C PRO A 48 -1.97 9.30 2.25
N HIS A 49 -1.15 10.30 1.99
CA HIS A 49 -0.31 10.37 0.81
C HIS A 49 1.14 10.47 1.25
N TYR A 50 1.98 9.51 0.83
CA TYR A 50 3.36 9.46 1.29
C TYR A 50 4.20 10.53 0.63
N LYS A 51 5.10 11.12 1.40
CA LYS A 51 6.09 12.09 0.94
C LYS A 51 6.87 11.57 -0.28
N GLY A 52 7.07 12.41 -1.27
CA GLY A 52 7.79 12.06 -2.50
C GLY A 52 7.01 11.20 -3.50
N HIS A 53 5.80 10.74 -3.20
CA HIS A 53 4.97 9.97 -4.12
C HIS A 53 4.07 10.87 -4.97
N GLY A 54 3.81 10.47 -6.23
CA GLY A 54 2.94 11.21 -7.15
C GLY A 54 3.42 12.61 -7.53
N VAL A 55 4.68 12.93 -7.25
CA VAL A 55 5.42 14.16 -7.54
C VAL A 55 6.60 13.83 -8.45
N PRO A 56 7.40 14.80 -8.91
CA PRO A 56 8.58 14.50 -9.74
C PRO A 56 9.44 13.38 -9.14
N PRO A 57 9.90 12.42 -9.94
CA PRO A 57 10.61 11.22 -9.46
C PRO A 57 11.90 11.53 -8.69
N GLU A 58 12.48 12.68 -8.94
CA GLU A 58 13.64 13.19 -8.21
C GLU A 58 13.31 13.40 -6.71
N GLU A 59 12.07 13.76 -6.38
CA GLU A 59 11.62 13.90 -4.99
C GLU A 59 11.45 12.53 -4.32
N LEU A 60 10.94 11.54 -5.04
CA LEU A 60 10.73 10.19 -4.50
C LEU A 60 12.07 9.59 -4.01
N VAL A 61 13.13 9.68 -4.81
CA VAL A 61 14.42 9.05 -4.48
C VAL A 61 15.18 9.74 -3.33
N HIS A 62 14.72 10.93 -2.93
CA HIS A 62 15.22 11.65 -1.74
C HIS A 62 14.40 11.39 -0.47
N THR A 63 13.35 10.57 -0.55
CA THR A 63 12.55 10.13 0.59
C THR A 63 12.76 8.64 0.86
N GLY A 64 12.31 8.15 1.99
CA GLY A 64 12.49 6.75 2.35
C GLY A 64 11.42 6.22 3.31
N PRO A 65 11.52 4.94 3.69
CA PRO A 65 10.56 4.26 4.54
C PRO A 65 10.25 4.99 5.85
N GLU A 66 11.21 5.68 6.44
CA GLU A 66 10.98 6.44 7.67
C GLU A 66 10.02 7.63 7.44
N ASP A 67 10.24 8.41 6.37
CA ASP A 67 9.32 9.50 5.99
C ASP A 67 7.90 8.95 5.77
N TRP A 68 7.78 7.85 5.01
CA TRP A 68 6.49 7.25 4.66
C TRP A 68 5.78 6.62 5.86
N TRP A 69 6.57 6.04 6.79
CA TRP A 69 6.03 5.54 8.05
C TRP A 69 5.43 6.64 8.90
N GLN A 70 6.05 7.82 8.94
CA GLN A 70 5.49 8.98 9.63
C GLN A 70 4.16 9.44 8.99
N ASP A 71 4.04 9.37 7.65
CA ASP A 71 2.78 9.65 6.96
C ASP A 71 1.70 8.62 7.30
N VAL A 72 2.06 7.34 7.42
CA VAL A 72 1.15 6.26 7.85
C VAL A 72 0.66 6.51 9.28
N LEU A 73 1.56 6.79 10.22
CA LEU A 73 1.21 7.11 11.60
C LEU A 73 0.36 8.39 11.71
N THR A 74 0.65 9.38 10.88
CA THR A 74 -0.16 10.60 10.78
C THR A 74 -1.58 10.28 10.34
N GLY A 75 -1.75 9.41 9.33
CA GLY A 75 -3.06 8.94 8.88
C GLY A 75 -3.82 8.15 9.93
N TYR A 76 -3.14 7.27 10.67
CA TYR A 76 -3.73 6.53 11.79
C TYR A 76 -4.19 7.48 12.89
N ASN A 77 -3.32 8.41 13.34
CA ASN A 77 -3.63 9.39 14.36
C ASN A 77 -4.72 10.37 13.92
N PHE A 78 -4.80 10.70 12.64
CA PHE A 78 -5.89 11.51 12.09
C PHE A 78 -7.25 10.85 12.35
N LEU A 79 -7.40 9.56 12.11
CA LEU A 79 -8.62 8.81 12.39
C LEU A 79 -8.90 8.75 13.90
N LYS A 80 -7.87 8.47 14.72
CA LYS A 80 -8.00 8.48 16.19
C LYS A 80 -8.50 9.83 16.70
N ASN A 81 -7.93 10.94 16.21
CA ASN A 81 -8.31 12.29 16.59
C ASN A 81 -9.72 12.69 16.13
N LYS A 82 -10.26 12.02 15.10
CA LYS A 82 -11.66 12.14 14.68
C LYS A 82 -12.64 11.33 15.53
N GLY A 83 -12.15 10.59 16.51
CA GLY A 83 -12.96 9.80 17.44
C GLY A 83 -13.17 8.34 17.00
N HIS A 84 -12.46 7.86 15.99
CA HIS A 84 -12.52 6.44 15.63
C HIS A 84 -11.62 5.62 16.57
N GLU A 85 -12.23 4.93 17.51
CA GLU A 85 -11.48 4.13 18.49
C GLU A 85 -10.95 2.83 17.90
N GLU A 86 -11.69 2.23 16.98
CA GLU A 86 -11.34 1.00 16.29
C GLU A 86 -11.05 1.28 14.81
N ILE A 87 -9.86 0.92 14.37
CA ILE A 87 -9.37 1.18 13.02
C ILE A 87 -8.85 -0.14 12.43
N ALA A 88 -9.40 -0.57 11.30
CA ALA A 88 -8.80 -1.58 10.46
C ALA A 88 -7.86 -0.94 9.42
N VAL A 89 -6.97 -1.72 8.85
CA VAL A 89 -6.05 -1.24 7.81
C VAL A 89 -6.07 -2.17 6.60
N ALA A 90 -6.08 -1.59 5.40
CA ALA A 90 -5.90 -2.33 4.15
C ALA A 90 -4.85 -1.62 3.29
N GLY A 91 -3.84 -2.36 2.85
CA GLY A 91 -2.70 -1.77 2.14
C GLY A 91 -2.23 -2.60 0.95
N LEU A 92 -1.90 -1.89 -0.13
CA LEU A 92 -1.37 -2.48 -1.37
C LEU A 92 0.16 -2.44 -1.38
N SER A 93 0.82 -3.56 -1.67
CA SER A 93 2.28 -3.63 -1.86
C SER A 93 3.04 -3.07 -0.66
N LEU A 94 3.79 -1.97 -0.79
CA LEU A 94 4.40 -1.25 0.34
C LEU A 94 3.36 -0.90 1.42
N GLY A 95 2.15 -0.49 1.02
CA GLY A 95 1.05 -0.25 1.94
C GLY A 95 0.66 -1.51 2.71
N GLY A 96 0.79 -2.69 2.10
CA GLY A 96 0.61 -3.99 2.76
C GLY A 96 1.71 -4.26 3.80
N VAL A 97 2.96 -3.91 3.50
CA VAL A 97 4.09 -3.98 4.46
C VAL A 97 3.82 -3.06 5.65
N PHE A 98 3.38 -1.82 5.41
CA PHE A 98 3.01 -0.90 6.49
C PHE A 98 1.77 -1.34 7.27
N SER A 99 0.81 -2.00 6.61
CA SER A 99 -0.34 -2.59 7.30
C SER A 99 0.09 -3.64 8.32
N LEU A 100 1.04 -4.49 7.95
CA LEU A 100 1.64 -5.48 8.86
C LEU A 100 2.44 -4.79 9.97
N LYS A 101 3.24 -3.76 9.64
CA LYS A 101 3.98 -2.98 10.64
C LYS A 101 3.06 -2.32 11.67
N LEU A 102 1.92 -1.77 11.24
CA LEU A 102 0.91 -1.26 12.16
C LEU A 102 0.39 -2.35 13.10
N GLY A 103 0.22 -3.59 12.60
CA GLY A 103 -0.33 -4.71 13.34
C GLY A 103 0.43 -5.08 14.62
N TYR A 104 1.73 -4.82 14.67
CA TYR A 104 2.54 -5.04 15.88
C TYR A 104 3.01 -3.74 16.56
N THR A 105 2.65 -2.57 16.00
CA THR A 105 3.09 -1.27 16.55
C THR A 105 1.98 -0.54 17.30
N VAL A 106 0.74 -0.62 16.82
CA VAL A 106 -0.42 0.07 17.39
C VAL A 106 -1.66 -0.85 17.43
N PRO A 107 -2.66 -0.56 18.29
CA PRO A 107 -3.91 -1.34 18.26
C PRO A 107 -4.62 -1.23 16.90
N ILE A 108 -4.78 -2.37 16.22
CA ILE A 108 -5.46 -2.49 14.93
C ILE A 108 -6.58 -3.53 15.05
N LYS A 109 -7.78 -3.19 14.53
CA LYS A 109 -8.95 -4.06 14.57
C LYS A 109 -8.89 -5.24 13.60
N GLY A 110 -8.27 -5.02 12.44
CA GLY A 110 -8.05 -6.03 11.41
C GLY A 110 -7.12 -5.55 10.32
N ILE A 111 -6.44 -6.47 9.65
CA ILE A 111 -5.37 -6.17 8.69
C ILE A 111 -5.66 -6.86 7.35
N VAL A 112 -5.56 -6.11 6.25
CA VAL A 112 -5.68 -6.64 4.88
C VAL A 112 -4.43 -6.28 4.08
N PRO A 113 -3.33 -7.05 4.17
CA PRO A 113 -2.16 -6.88 3.32
C PRO A 113 -2.47 -7.45 1.92
N MET A 114 -2.40 -6.59 0.90
CA MET A 114 -2.67 -6.94 -0.50
C MET A 114 -1.37 -6.91 -1.29
N CYS A 115 -0.96 -8.04 -1.87
CA CYS A 115 0.28 -8.19 -2.63
C CYS A 115 1.50 -7.62 -1.89
N ALA A 116 1.60 -7.87 -0.57
CA ALA A 116 2.66 -7.35 0.30
C ALA A 116 3.93 -8.18 0.16
N PRO A 117 5.09 -7.59 -0.19
CA PRO A 117 6.35 -8.33 -0.29
C PRO A 117 6.91 -8.67 1.10
N MET A 118 7.35 -9.92 1.27
CA MET A 118 8.18 -10.37 2.39
C MET A 118 9.62 -10.63 1.96
N HIS A 119 9.85 -10.74 0.66
CA HIS A 119 11.17 -10.80 0.04
C HIS A 119 11.18 -9.95 -1.22
N ILE A 120 12.29 -9.28 -1.44
CA ILE A 120 12.52 -8.61 -2.71
C ILE A 120 12.92 -9.66 -3.74
N LYS A 121 12.20 -9.68 -4.85
CA LYS A 121 12.46 -10.60 -5.94
C LYS A 121 13.79 -10.29 -6.64
N SER A 122 14.09 -9.00 -6.82
CA SER A 122 15.31 -8.52 -7.45
C SER A 122 15.44 -7.01 -7.26
N GLU A 123 16.64 -6.54 -6.86
CA GLU A 123 16.97 -5.10 -6.85
C GLU A 123 16.79 -4.47 -8.24
N LYS A 124 17.12 -5.22 -9.28
CA LYS A 124 16.94 -4.80 -10.66
C LYS A 124 15.48 -4.50 -10.97
N ILE A 125 14.53 -5.35 -10.56
CA ILE A 125 13.09 -5.13 -10.78
C ILE A 125 12.62 -3.88 -10.06
N MET A 126 13.07 -3.65 -8.84
CA MET A 126 12.73 -2.41 -8.09
C MET A 126 13.28 -1.17 -8.80
N TYR A 127 14.53 -1.21 -9.23
CA TYR A 127 15.16 -0.11 -9.95
C TYR A 127 14.45 0.18 -11.28
N GLU A 128 14.13 -0.87 -12.05
CA GLU A 128 13.38 -0.74 -13.31
C GLU A 128 11.98 -0.14 -13.05
N GLY A 129 11.30 -0.54 -11.97
CA GLY A 129 10.03 0.06 -11.56
C GLY A 129 10.11 1.55 -11.26
N VAL A 130 11.19 2.01 -10.62
CA VAL A 130 11.43 3.46 -10.41
C VAL A 130 11.69 4.19 -11.72
N LEU A 131 12.45 3.58 -12.63
CA LEU A 131 12.70 4.16 -13.96
C LEU A 131 11.42 4.24 -14.81
N GLU A 132 10.57 3.22 -14.74
CA GLU A 132 9.27 3.23 -15.43
C GLU A 132 8.35 4.33 -14.86
N TYR A 133 8.25 4.43 -13.53
CA TYR A 133 7.53 5.52 -12.86
C TYR A 133 8.04 6.87 -13.32
N ALA A 134 9.36 7.08 -13.34
CA ALA A 134 9.97 8.34 -13.77
C ALA A 134 9.62 8.68 -15.22
N ARG A 135 9.72 7.72 -16.12
CA ARG A 135 9.37 7.89 -17.54
C ARG A 135 7.89 8.26 -17.71
N GLU A 136 6.99 7.52 -17.06
CA GLU A 136 5.55 7.77 -17.15
C GLU A 136 5.18 9.13 -16.54
N PHE A 137 5.83 9.55 -15.46
CA PHE A 137 5.62 10.88 -14.88
C PHE A 137 6.00 11.98 -15.89
N LYS A 138 7.18 11.88 -16.52
CA LYS A 138 7.66 12.86 -17.52
C LYS A 138 6.75 12.90 -18.76
N LYS A 139 6.20 11.77 -19.20
CA LYS A 139 5.17 11.74 -20.26
C LYS A 139 3.92 12.53 -19.88
N ARG A 140 3.43 12.35 -18.65
CA ARG A 140 2.27 13.10 -18.12
C ARG A 140 2.51 14.61 -18.05
N GLU A 141 3.76 15.04 -17.86
CA GLU A 141 4.16 16.44 -17.94
C GLU A 141 4.05 17.00 -19.38
N GLY A 142 3.85 16.15 -20.39
CA GLY A 142 3.75 16.53 -21.79
C GLY A 142 5.09 16.79 -22.46
N LYS A 143 6.17 16.24 -21.92
CA LYS A 143 7.52 16.35 -22.48
C LYS A 143 7.63 15.51 -23.76
N SER A 144 8.48 15.97 -24.71
CA SER A 144 8.80 15.18 -25.90
C SER A 144 9.68 13.97 -25.54
N GLU A 145 9.67 12.93 -26.38
CA GLU A 145 10.51 11.75 -26.17
C GLU A 145 12.00 12.12 -26.06
N GLU A 146 12.47 13.11 -26.84
CA GLU A 146 13.85 13.59 -26.76
C GLU A 146 14.17 14.21 -25.39
N GLN A 147 13.27 15.04 -24.86
CA GLN A 147 13.40 15.61 -23.52
C GLN A 147 13.38 14.52 -22.43
N ILE A 148 12.48 13.54 -22.58
CA ILE A 148 12.37 12.40 -21.64
C ILE A 148 13.69 11.64 -21.62
N GLU A 149 14.26 11.28 -22.78
CA GLU A 149 15.53 10.55 -22.83
C GLU A 149 16.68 11.33 -22.18
N LEU A 150 16.79 12.63 -22.43
CA LEU A 150 17.81 13.47 -21.80
C LEU A 150 17.67 13.46 -20.27
N GLU A 151 16.46 13.73 -19.76
CA GLU A 151 16.20 13.76 -18.32
C GLU A 151 16.34 12.36 -17.67
N MET A 152 15.94 11.30 -18.34
CA MET A 152 16.13 9.93 -17.84
C MET A 152 17.60 9.55 -17.75
N ASN A 153 18.44 10.01 -18.69
CA ASN A 153 19.89 9.77 -18.62
C ASN A 153 20.52 10.47 -17.41
N GLU A 154 20.04 11.64 -17.01
CA GLU A 154 20.49 12.30 -15.79
C GLU A 154 19.90 11.60 -14.55
N PHE A 155 18.62 11.26 -14.56
CA PHE A 155 17.95 10.57 -13.44
C PHE A 155 18.62 9.24 -13.07
N LYS A 156 19.08 8.47 -14.06
CA LYS A 156 19.82 7.20 -13.85
C LYS A 156 21.13 7.37 -13.07
N LYS A 157 21.70 8.57 -13.02
CA LYS A 157 22.91 8.86 -12.26
C LYS A 157 22.63 9.16 -10.79
N THR A 158 21.37 9.38 -10.42
CA THR A 158 20.96 9.69 -9.05
C THR A 158 21.10 8.45 -8.16
N PRO A 159 21.77 8.53 -7.02
CA PRO A 159 21.83 7.44 -6.06
C PRO A 159 20.42 7.07 -5.55
N MET A 160 20.10 5.80 -5.54
CA MET A 160 18.78 5.30 -5.08
C MET A 160 18.87 4.56 -3.75
N ASN A 161 19.41 5.24 -2.72
CA ASN A 161 19.52 4.70 -1.36
C ASN A 161 18.16 4.26 -0.79
N THR A 162 17.08 4.89 -1.25
CA THR A 162 15.69 4.54 -0.89
C THR A 162 15.36 3.08 -1.20
N LEU A 163 15.96 2.48 -2.23
CA LEU A 163 15.73 1.06 -2.56
C LEU A 163 16.35 0.14 -1.51
N LYS A 164 17.55 0.49 -1.01
CA LYS A 164 18.20 -0.28 0.05
C LYS A 164 17.40 -0.19 1.35
N THR A 165 17.00 1.01 1.76
CA THR A 165 16.22 1.20 2.99
C THR A 165 14.84 0.55 2.89
N LEU A 166 14.23 0.48 1.69
CA LEU A 166 13.01 -0.26 1.47
C LEU A 166 13.21 -1.78 1.64
N GLN A 167 14.35 -2.33 1.22
CA GLN A 167 14.70 -3.73 1.48
C GLN A 167 14.83 -4.00 2.98
N GLU A 168 15.50 -3.10 3.71
CA GLU A 168 15.67 -3.17 5.16
C GLU A 168 14.32 -3.14 5.88
N LEU A 169 13.37 -2.27 5.45
CA LEU A 169 12.01 -2.24 5.98
C LEU A 169 11.29 -3.58 5.77
N ILE A 170 11.36 -4.15 4.56
CA ILE A 170 10.67 -5.42 4.25
C ILE A 170 11.24 -6.55 5.10
N ALA A 171 12.56 -6.58 5.30
CA ALA A 171 13.22 -7.56 6.16
C ALA A 171 12.79 -7.38 7.63
N ASP A 172 12.81 -6.15 8.14
CA ASP A 172 12.35 -5.83 9.50
C ASP A 172 10.91 -6.29 9.74
N VAL A 173 10.00 -5.96 8.81
CA VAL A 173 8.59 -6.37 8.95
C VAL A 173 8.44 -7.89 8.89
N ARG A 174 9.12 -8.56 7.96
CA ARG A 174 9.09 -10.04 7.87
C ARG A 174 9.53 -10.69 9.18
N ASP A 175 10.59 -10.16 9.80
CA ASP A 175 11.16 -10.70 11.01
C ASP A 175 10.30 -10.43 12.28
N ASN A 176 9.24 -9.63 12.17
CA ASN A 176 8.32 -9.26 13.25
C ASN A 176 6.85 -9.60 12.98
N VAL A 177 6.50 -10.27 11.86
CA VAL A 177 5.08 -10.59 11.55
C VAL A 177 4.47 -11.60 12.52
N ASP A 178 5.27 -12.37 13.24
CA ASP A 178 4.85 -13.29 14.31
C ASP A 178 4.29 -12.56 15.55
N MET A 179 4.53 -11.26 15.68
CA MET A 179 3.93 -10.42 16.71
C MET A 179 2.52 -9.92 16.37
N ILE A 180 1.95 -10.33 15.24
CA ILE A 180 0.60 -9.92 14.81
C ILE A 180 -0.45 -10.91 15.32
N TYR A 181 -1.31 -10.43 16.22
CA TYR A 181 -2.45 -11.17 16.77
C TYR A 181 -3.80 -10.67 16.23
N ALA A 182 -3.83 -9.53 15.56
CA ALA A 182 -5.04 -8.98 14.97
C ALA A 182 -5.59 -9.85 13.83
N PRO A 183 -6.92 -9.98 13.68
CA PRO A 183 -7.52 -10.65 12.54
C PRO A 183 -6.92 -10.19 11.22
N THR A 184 -6.52 -11.14 10.37
CA THR A 184 -5.78 -10.81 9.13
C THR A 184 -6.34 -11.54 7.91
N PHE A 185 -6.60 -10.78 6.84
CA PHE A 185 -6.96 -11.28 5.53
C PHE A 185 -5.87 -11.02 4.50
N VAL A 186 -5.06 -12.03 4.21
CA VAL A 186 -3.98 -11.96 3.23
C VAL A 186 -4.53 -12.08 1.81
N VAL A 187 -4.20 -11.13 0.96
CA VAL A 187 -4.65 -11.06 -0.44
C VAL A 187 -3.45 -11.14 -1.38
N GLN A 188 -3.52 -12.03 -2.37
CA GLN A 188 -2.45 -12.17 -3.36
C GLN A 188 -3.00 -12.35 -4.77
N ALA A 189 -2.48 -11.58 -5.71
CA ALA A 189 -2.71 -11.75 -7.15
C ALA A 189 -1.81 -12.87 -7.71
N ARG A 190 -2.40 -13.79 -8.48
CA ARG A 190 -1.69 -14.95 -9.05
C ARG A 190 -0.65 -14.52 -10.09
N HIS A 191 -0.97 -13.51 -10.90
CA HIS A 191 -0.11 -13.02 -11.97
C HIS A 191 0.77 -11.83 -11.56
N ASP A 192 1.08 -11.73 -10.28
CA ASP A 192 2.00 -10.72 -9.76
C ASP A 192 3.43 -10.96 -10.25
N LYS A 193 3.94 -10.03 -11.06
CA LYS A 193 5.30 -10.07 -11.60
C LYS A 193 6.28 -9.18 -10.82
N MET A 194 5.77 -8.32 -9.95
CA MET A 194 6.56 -7.33 -9.21
C MET A 194 7.21 -7.92 -7.96
N ILE A 195 6.48 -8.78 -7.23
CA ILE A 195 6.96 -9.40 -6.00
C ILE A 195 7.06 -10.92 -6.12
N ASN A 196 7.68 -11.56 -5.15
CA ASN A 196 7.58 -13.00 -4.98
C ASN A 196 6.24 -13.33 -4.30
N THR A 197 5.36 -14.03 -5.02
CA THR A 197 4.00 -14.36 -4.55
C THR A 197 4.00 -15.30 -3.34
N GLU A 198 5.11 -16.02 -3.07
CA GLU A 198 5.29 -16.80 -1.85
C GLU A 198 5.23 -15.94 -0.57
N SER A 199 5.40 -14.63 -0.71
CA SER A 199 5.22 -13.67 0.38
C SER A 199 3.88 -13.82 1.10
N ALA A 200 2.82 -14.12 0.36
CA ALA A 200 1.49 -14.32 0.94
C ALA A 200 1.43 -15.54 1.88
N ASN A 201 2.07 -16.65 1.48
CA ASN A 201 2.16 -17.84 2.33
C ASN A 201 3.04 -17.59 3.56
N ILE A 202 4.14 -16.84 3.40
CA ILE A 202 5.00 -16.44 4.53
C ILE A 202 4.18 -15.65 5.54
N ILE A 203 3.47 -14.61 5.12
CA ILE A 203 2.61 -13.81 6.00
C ILE A 203 1.60 -14.72 6.72
N TYR A 204 0.83 -15.49 5.94
CA TYR A 204 -0.23 -16.33 6.48
C TYR A 204 0.26 -17.36 7.49
N ASN A 205 1.41 -17.96 7.25
CA ASN A 205 1.98 -18.98 8.14
C ASN A 205 2.64 -18.40 9.39
N SER A 206 3.19 -17.18 9.30
CA SER A 206 3.98 -16.58 10.39
C SER A 206 3.15 -15.78 11.38
N ILE A 207 2.03 -15.17 10.97
CA ILE A 207 1.18 -14.41 11.90
C ILE A 207 0.53 -15.31 12.94
N GLU A 208 0.46 -14.83 14.19
CA GLU A 208 -0.10 -15.57 15.34
C GLU A 208 -1.60 -15.32 15.57
N SER A 209 -2.27 -14.63 14.65
CA SER A 209 -3.71 -14.42 14.72
C SER A 209 -4.48 -15.73 14.62
N GLU A 210 -5.44 -15.94 15.53
CA GLU A 210 -6.39 -17.06 15.46
C GLU A 210 -7.39 -16.91 14.30
N ILE A 211 -7.66 -15.66 13.89
CA ILE A 211 -8.56 -15.33 12.79
C ILE A 211 -7.72 -14.87 11.60
N LYS A 212 -7.34 -15.82 10.76
CA LYS A 212 -6.56 -15.52 9.55
C LYS A 212 -7.11 -16.25 8.34
N GLN A 213 -7.10 -15.60 7.21
CA GLN A 213 -7.48 -16.16 5.91
C GLN A 213 -6.54 -15.67 4.81
N ILE A 214 -6.43 -16.46 3.75
CA ILE A 214 -5.67 -16.10 2.55
C ILE A 214 -6.55 -16.33 1.32
N LYS A 215 -6.53 -15.40 0.36
CA LYS A 215 -7.20 -15.55 -0.92
C LYS A 215 -6.31 -15.17 -2.07
N TRP A 216 -6.30 -16.04 -3.08
CA TRP A 216 -5.63 -15.82 -4.35
C TRP A 216 -6.62 -15.34 -5.38
N TYR A 217 -6.21 -14.34 -6.18
CA TYR A 217 -6.99 -13.80 -7.28
C TYR A 217 -6.33 -14.23 -8.58
N GLU A 218 -7.05 -15.04 -9.34
CA GLU A 218 -6.46 -15.85 -10.41
C GLU A 218 -6.23 -15.09 -11.71
N GLU A 219 -6.88 -13.93 -11.91
CA GLU A 219 -6.79 -13.15 -13.15
C GLU A 219 -6.11 -11.79 -12.98
N SER A 220 -5.75 -11.44 -11.75
CA SER A 220 -5.21 -10.13 -11.41
C SER A 220 -3.69 -10.11 -11.35
N SER A 221 -3.13 -8.93 -11.55
CA SER A 221 -1.72 -8.59 -11.40
C SER A 221 -1.46 -7.79 -10.12
N HIS A 222 -0.25 -7.25 -9.95
CA HIS A 222 0.23 -6.61 -8.72
C HIS A 222 -0.70 -5.50 -8.18
N VAL A 223 -1.20 -4.61 -9.03
CA VAL A 223 -2.08 -3.50 -8.61
C VAL A 223 -3.53 -3.98 -8.57
N ILE A 224 -3.79 -4.99 -7.74
CA ILE A 224 -5.06 -5.71 -7.65
C ILE A 224 -6.26 -4.80 -7.35
N THR A 225 -6.03 -3.68 -6.67
CA THR A 225 -7.06 -2.68 -6.34
C THR A 225 -7.66 -1.97 -7.57
N LEU A 226 -7.00 -2.03 -8.71
CA LEU A 226 -7.41 -1.42 -9.97
C LEU A 226 -7.59 -2.45 -11.11
N ASP A 227 -7.28 -3.73 -10.87
CA ASP A 227 -7.27 -4.78 -11.88
C ASP A 227 -8.65 -5.45 -12.07
N LYS A 228 -8.67 -6.53 -12.82
CA LYS A 228 -9.87 -7.24 -13.31
C LYS A 228 -10.81 -7.70 -12.21
N GLU A 229 -10.26 -8.17 -11.09
CA GLU A 229 -11.05 -8.71 -9.98
C GLU A 229 -11.27 -7.70 -8.84
N LYS A 230 -11.08 -6.40 -9.09
CA LYS A 230 -11.22 -5.36 -8.04
C LYS A 230 -12.59 -5.34 -7.37
N GLU A 231 -13.66 -5.58 -8.12
CA GLU A 231 -15.02 -5.62 -7.55
C GLU A 231 -15.19 -6.81 -6.57
N GLN A 232 -14.61 -7.96 -6.92
CA GLN A 232 -14.58 -9.12 -6.02
C GLN A 232 -13.70 -8.85 -4.80
N LEU A 233 -12.54 -8.23 -5.00
CA LEU A 233 -11.65 -7.79 -3.91
C LEU A 233 -12.38 -6.86 -2.94
N HIS A 234 -13.09 -5.84 -3.45
CA HIS A 234 -13.84 -4.91 -2.62
C HIS A 234 -14.87 -5.63 -1.75
N LYS A 235 -15.58 -6.59 -2.33
CA LYS A 235 -16.55 -7.39 -1.60
C LYS A 235 -15.90 -8.27 -0.54
N ASP A 236 -14.81 -8.96 -0.89
CA ASP A 236 -14.11 -9.85 0.04
C ASP A 236 -13.50 -9.08 1.23
N VAL A 237 -12.96 -7.89 0.97
CA VAL A 237 -12.47 -6.98 2.04
C VAL A 237 -13.63 -6.56 2.95
N TYR A 238 -14.78 -6.17 2.38
CA TYR A 238 -15.96 -5.83 3.14
C TYR A 238 -16.46 -7.02 3.97
N ASP A 239 -16.60 -8.21 3.37
CA ASP A 239 -17.06 -9.42 4.04
C ASP A 239 -16.10 -9.84 5.18
N PHE A 240 -14.81 -9.55 5.07
CA PHE A 240 -13.85 -9.72 6.16
C PHE A 240 -14.08 -8.70 7.27
N LEU A 241 -14.21 -7.41 6.93
CA LEU A 241 -14.44 -6.35 7.89
C LEU A 241 -15.73 -6.54 8.70
N GLU A 242 -16.80 -7.03 8.09
CA GLU A 242 -18.07 -7.32 8.77
C GLU A 242 -17.99 -8.46 9.80
N LYS A 243 -16.97 -9.32 9.71
CA LYS A 243 -16.74 -10.42 10.67
C LYS A 243 -15.92 -9.98 11.88
N LEU A 244 -15.36 -8.79 11.86
CA LEU A 244 -14.61 -8.25 13.00
C LEU A 244 -15.58 -7.85 14.13
N ASP A 245 -15.15 -8.07 15.36
CA ASP A 245 -15.92 -7.73 16.55
C ASP A 245 -15.83 -6.21 16.86
N TRP A 246 -16.55 -5.40 16.08
CA TRP A 246 -16.63 -3.96 16.28
C TRP A 246 -17.48 -3.61 17.49
N HIS A 247 -17.02 -2.68 18.31
CA HIS A 247 -17.83 -2.09 19.39
C HIS A 247 -18.58 -0.87 18.83
N ASP A 248 -19.82 -1.01 18.45
CA ASP A 248 -20.67 0.04 17.87
C ASP A 248 -21.21 1.05 18.91
#